data_fe5991c72b248316377e4a4806ced930
#
_entry.id   fe5991c72b248316377e4a4806ced930
#
_cell.length_a   1.000
_cell.length_b   1.000
_cell.length_c   1.000
_cell.angle_alpha   90.00
_cell.angle_beta   90.00
_cell.angle_gamma   90.00
#
_symmetry.space_group_name_H-M   'P 1'
#
loop_
_entity.id
_entity.type
_entity.pdbx_description
1 polymer ?
#
loop_
_entity_poly.entity_id
_entity_poly.type
_entity_poly.pdbx_seq_one_letter_code
_entity_poly.pdbx_strand_id
1 'polypeptide(L)'
;MPVFWLALIVLAIAALGFAAGRSRALSAAGGDSRGLHSLPTYYGWNVALKAMVPAFFLLLAWLLIQPFYVNSVVSGMIPDSEIREGSSRSLMMAEVQRTATGLDNAIAEGVMDDAFARDPDADIADVTERLKSSGQIVTSEITRPMLQAAQELRVKSAAGYSIMSIAVIIAAVAGALWGIRESLPDFRARNVVEQGVRMLLIAAASIAILTTVGILLSLVFNTVEFFRLYPAMDFFFGTQWAPSFSGRGGSSELGVLPLLWGTLYISIVALAVAVPIGLFSAIYLSEYASPRVRSVAKPLLEILAGIPTIVYGLFALLTVGPLLVSVFGRDGLNWMQSGTAVMTAGLVMGIMLIPFVSSLSDDIINAVPQAMRDGSYGLGATQSETIRQVVIPAALPGIVGAVLLAASRAIGETMIVVLGAGAAARLSLNPFEAMTTVTAKIVSQLTGDADFASPEALVAFALGMTLFVITLALNIFALYIVRKYREQYE
;
A
#
# COMPACT_ATOMS: atom_id res chain seq x y z
N MET A 1 -28.13 -1.84 -10.13
CA MET A 1 -27.87 -0.49 -9.58
C MET A 1 -26.38 -0.32 -9.32
N PRO A 2 -25.78 0.88 -9.49
CA PRO A 2 -24.40 1.15 -9.07
C PRO A 2 -24.23 0.91 -7.55
N VAL A 3 -23.11 0.30 -7.15
CA VAL A 3 -22.84 -0.08 -5.76
C VAL A 3 -22.91 1.12 -4.81
N PHE A 4 -22.48 2.29 -5.28
CA PHE A 4 -22.54 3.54 -4.51
C PHE A 4 -23.96 3.91 -4.07
N TRP A 5 -24.93 3.86 -5.00
CA TRP A 5 -26.33 4.17 -4.68
C TRP A 5 -26.95 3.13 -3.76
N LEU A 6 -26.59 1.86 -3.93
CA LEU A 6 -27.04 0.80 -3.04
C LEU A 6 -26.55 1.02 -1.61
N ALA A 7 -25.27 1.39 -1.44
CA ALA A 7 -24.72 1.73 -0.13
C ALA A 7 -25.43 2.93 0.51
N LEU A 8 -25.73 3.97 -0.27
CA LEU A 8 -26.51 5.12 0.22
C LEU A 8 -27.93 4.73 0.67
N ILE A 9 -28.59 3.85 -0.06
CA ILE A 9 -29.91 3.35 0.33
C ILE A 9 -29.84 2.59 1.66
N VAL A 10 -28.83 1.72 1.84
CA VAL A 10 -28.64 1.00 3.09
C VAL A 10 -28.40 1.97 4.27
N LEU A 11 -27.57 3.00 4.06
CA LEU A 11 -27.31 4.04 5.06
C LEU A 11 -28.57 4.85 5.36
N ALA A 12 -29.39 5.16 4.36
CA ALA A 12 -30.66 5.86 4.56
C ALA A 12 -31.66 4.99 5.37
N ILE A 13 -31.76 3.69 5.06
CA ILE A 13 -32.56 2.74 5.84
C ILE A 13 -32.08 2.67 7.28
N ALA A 14 -30.77 2.65 7.50
CA ALA A 14 -30.17 2.64 8.84
C ALA A 14 -30.44 3.93 9.61
N ALA A 15 -30.36 5.09 8.98
CA ALA A 15 -30.66 6.39 9.58
C ALA A 15 -32.15 6.50 9.97
N LEU A 16 -33.04 6.09 9.08
CA LEU A 16 -34.48 6.01 9.37
C LEU A 16 -34.76 5.00 10.48
N GLY A 17 -34.10 3.85 10.45
CA GLY A 17 -34.15 2.83 11.49
C GLY A 17 -33.66 3.34 12.85
N PHE A 18 -32.59 4.11 12.86
CA PHE A 18 -32.08 4.77 14.08
C PHE A 18 -33.15 5.68 14.70
N ALA A 19 -33.75 6.56 13.90
CA ALA A 19 -34.79 7.47 14.36
C ALA A 19 -36.03 6.71 14.85
N ALA A 20 -36.47 5.69 14.11
CA ALA A 20 -37.62 4.85 14.47
C ALA A 20 -37.37 4.05 15.77
N GLY A 21 -36.20 3.44 15.93
CA GLY A 21 -35.84 2.68 17.13
C GLY A 21 -35.79 3.55 18.38
N ARG A 22 -35.18 4.73 18.26
CA ARG A 22 -35.16 5.73 19.35
C ARG A 22 -36.57 6.20 19.73
N SER A 23 -37.39 6.56 18.75
CA SER A 23 -38.75 7.03 18.95
C SER A 23 -39.63 5.95 19.58
N ARG A 24 -39.56 4.71 19.06
CA ARG A 24 -40.32 3.57 19.58
C ARG A 24 -39.97 3.27 21.04
N ALA A 25 -38.68 3.25 21.40
CA ALA A 25 -38.25 3.02 22.79
C ALA A 25 -38.80 4.08 23.71
N LEU A 26 -38.69 5.37 23.35
CA LEU A 26 -39.25 6.48 24.15
C LEU A 26 -40.76 6.39 24.27
N SER A 27 -41.49 6.11 23.20
CA SER A 27 -42.96 5.95 23.23
C SER A 27 -43.39 4.78 24.12
N ALA A 28 -42.67 3.66 24.07
CA ALA A 28 -42.94 2.48 24.88
C ALA A 28 -42.67 2.74 26.40
N ALA A 29 -41.80 3.72 26.75
CA ALA A 29 -41.52 4.15 28.10
C ALA A 29 -42.41 5.35 28.53
N GLY A 30 -43.48 5.67 27.82
CA GLY A 30 -44.37 6.79 28.14
C GLY A 30 -43.75 8.18 28.01
N GLY A 31 -42.65 8.29 27.21
CA GLY A 31 -41.90 9.54 26.99
C GLY A 31 -40.81 9.83 28.03
N ASP A 32 -40.72 9.08 29.12
CA ASP A 32 -39.68 9.24 30.12
C ASP A 32 -38.50 8.29 29.85
N SER A 33 -37.32 8.86 29.56
CA SER A 33 -36.10 8.12 29.34
C SER A 33 -35.57 7.34 30.54
N ARG A 34 -36.05 7.70 31.76
CA ARG A 34 -35.68 7.03 33.02
C ARG A 34 -36.29 5.63 33.13
N GLY A 35 -37.40 5.37 32.41
CA GLY A 35 -38.02 4.05 32.31
C GLY A 35 -37.30 3.06 31.38
N LEU A 36 -36.26 3.49 30.68
CA LEU A 36 -35.50 2.67 29.77
C LEU A 36 -34.27 2.05 30.45
N HIS A 37 -34.00 0.77 30.17
CA HIS A 37 -32.75 0.11 30.64
C HIS A 37 -31.47 0.78 30.10
N SER A 38 -31.49 1.35 28.92
CA SER A 38 -30.36 1.98 28.24
C SER A 38 -30.74 3.38 27.72
N LEU A 39 -29.75 4.24 27.44
CA LEU A 39 -30.02 5.54 26.84
C LEU A 39 -30.74 5.40 25.50
N PRO A 40 -31.68 6.29 25.14
CA PRO A 40 -32.47 6.19 23.91
C PRO A 40 -31.67 6.06 22.62
N THR A 41 -30.46 6.62 22.60
CA THR A 41 -29.53 6.53 21.45
C THR A 41 -29.06 5.12 21.19
N TYR A 42 -28.94 4.25 22.20
CA TYR A 42 -28.53 2.85 21.98
C TYR A 42 -29.61 2.03 21.30
N TYR A 43 -30.88 2.33 21.51
CA TYR A 43 -31.99 1.69 20.77
C TYR A 43 -31.94 2.05 19.29
N GLY A 44 -31.64 3.33 18.96
CA GLY A 44 -31.41 3.75 17.60
C GLY A 44 -30.22 3.02 16.95
N TRP A 45 -29.07 2.97 17.65
CA TRP A 45 -27.89 2.27 17.15
C TRP A 45 -28.09 0.77 17.00
N ASN A 46 -28.88 0.11 17.88
CA ASN A 46 -29.24 -1.30 17.71
C ASN A 46 -29.95 -1.55 16.38
N VAL A 47 -30.93 -0.70 16.03
CA VAL A 47 -31.64 -0.82 14.75
C VAL A 47 -30.71 -0.53 13.57
N ALA A 48 -29.92 0.55 13.65
CA ALA A 48 -29.00 0.91 12.59
C ALA A 48 -27.96 -0.19 12.31
N LEU A 49 -27.35 -0.75 13.35
CA LEU A 49 -26.37 -1.85 13.19
C LEU A 49 -27.00 -3.10 12.62
N LYS A 50 -28.21 -3.47 13.05
CA LYS A 50 -28.91 -4.63 12.50
C LYS A 50 -29.35 -4.43 11.04
N ALA A 51 -29.56 -3.20 10.60
CA ALA A 51 -29.81 -2.89 9.21
C ALA A 51 -28.53 -2.92 8.37
N MET A 52 -27.45 -2.29 8.86
CA MET A 52 -26.20 -2.10 8.11
C MET A 52 -25.35 -3.37 8.05
N VAL A 53 -25.10 -4.02 9.18
CA VAL A 53 -24.08 -5.08 9.26
C VAL A 53 -24.40 -6.26 8.35
N PRO A 54 -25.60 -6.87 8.38
CA PRO A 54 -25.95 -7.96 7.46
C PRO A 54 -25.97 -7.51 5.99
N ALA A 55 -26.47 -6.29 5.72
CA ALA A 55 -26.57 -5.77 4.37
C ALA A 55 -25.18 -5.52 3.75
N PHE A 56 -24.27 -4.88 4.46
CA PHE A 56 -22.92 -4.65 3.97
C PHE A 56 -22.08 -5.93 3.92
N PHE A 57 -22.29 -6.87 4.84
CA PHE A 57 -21.66 -8.18 4.77
C PHE A 57 -22.11 -8.95 3.53
N LEU A 58 -23.40 -8.96 3.24
CA LEU A 58 -23.96 -9.60 2.05
C LEU A 58 -23.44 -8.91 0.78
N LEU A 59 -23.40 -7.57 0.75
CA LEU A 59 -22.87 -6.79 -0.36
C LEU A 59 -21.40 -7.16 -0.63
N LEU A 60 -20.56 -7.16 0.40
CA LEU A 60 -19.14 -7.49 0.28
C LEU A 60 -18.94 -8.94 -0.20
N ALA A 61 -19.62 -9.89 0.44
CA ALA A 61 -19.56 -11.30 0.06
C ALA A 61 -19.99 -11.51 -1.41
N TRP A 62 -21.04 -10.81 -1.83
CA TRP A 62 -21.51 -10.90 -3.21
C TRP A 62 -20.50 -10.35 -4.22
N LEU A 63 -19.94 -9.16 -3.94
CA LEU A 63 -18.93 -8.54 -4.79
C LEU A 63 -17.65 -9.39 -4.91
N LEU A 64 -17.31 -10.15 -3.88
CA LEU A 64 -16.18 -11.08 -3.91
C LEU A 64 -16.50 -12.38 -4.66
N ILE A 65 -17.68 -12.97 -4.45
CA ILE A 65 -18.02 -14.30 -4.99
C ILE A 65 -18.50 -14.24 -6.44
N GLN A 66 -19.30 -13.22 -6.79
CA GLN A 66 -19.91 -13.11 -8.13
C GLN A 66 -18.88 -13.15 -9.27
N PRO A 67 -17.75 -12.41 -9.25
CA PRO A 67 -16.77 -12.46 -10.34
C PRO A 67 -16.18 -13.86 -10.53
N PHE A 68 -15.88 -14.57 -9.45
CA PHE A 68 -15.36 -15.94 -9.54
C PHE A 68 -16.39 -16.90 -10.16
N TYR A 69 -17.63 -16.81 -9.73
CA TYR A 69 -18.71 -17.62 -10.27
C TYR A 69 -18.95 -17.35 -11.76
N VAL A 70 -19.10 -16.08 -12.14
CA VAL A 70 -19.37 -15.69 -13.53
C VAL A 70 -18.20 -16.06 -14.44
N ASN A 71 -16.95 -15.76 -14.02
CA ASN A 71 -15.76 -16.11 -14.78
C ASN A 71 -15.61 -17.64 -14.93
N SER A 72 -15.90 -18.42 -13.89
CA SER A 72 -15.86 -19.89 -13.97
C SER A 72 -16.84 -20.44 -14.98
N VAL A 73 -18.08 -19.92 -14.98
CA VAL A 73 -19.12 -20.37 -15.92
C VAL A 73 -18.79 -19.97 -17.35
N VAL A 74 -18.38 -18.71 -17.57
CA VAL A 74 -18.07 -18.19 -18.90
C VAL A 74 -16.79 -18.82 -19.48
N SER A 75 -15.78 -19.06 -18.65
CA SER A 75 -14.56 -19.73 -19.12
C SER A 75 -14.80 -21.17 -19.59
N GLY A 76 -15.79 -21.86 -19.02
CA GLY A 76 -16.22 -23.18 -19.50
C GLY A 76 -16.90 -23.19 -20.85
N MET A 77 -17.37 -22.04 -21.36
CA MET A 77 -18.00 -21.91 -22.69
C MET A 77 -16.97 -21.76 -23.83
N ILE A 78 -15.70 -21.45 -23.49
CA ILE A 78 -14.64 -21.28 -24.50
C ILE A 78 -14.03 -22.65 -24.78
N PRO A 79 -14.13 -23.17 -26.04
CA PRO A 79 -13.52 -24.43 -26.43
C PRO A 79 -11.98 -24.34 -26.38
N ASP A 80 -11.31 -25.44 -26.00
CA ASP A 80 -9.83 -25.48 -25.96
C ASP A 80 -9.19 -25.27 -27.35
N SER A 81 -9.93 -25.54 -28.42
CA SER A 81 -9.50 -25.30 -29.81
C SER A 81 -9.33 -23.82 -30.18
N GLU A 82 -9.96 -22.90 -29.43
CA GLU A 82 -9.84 -21.45 -29.63
C GLU A 82 -8.62 -20.86 -28.89
N ILE A 83 -8.01 -21.62 -27.99
CA ILE A 83 -6.79 -21.17 -27.28
C ILE A 83 -5.61 -21.31 -28.24
N ARG A 84 -5.09 -20.18 -28.72
CA ARG A 84 -3.93 -20.14 -29.64
C ARG A 84 -2.72 -20.77 -28.98
N GLU A 85 -1.86 -21.45 -29.77
CA GLU A 85 -0.57 -21.95 -29.30
C GLU A 85 0.26 -20.80 -28.70
N GLY A 86 0.65 -20.93 -27.42
CA GLY A 86 1.35 -19.88 -26.66
C GLY A 86 0.45 -18.90 -25.90
N SER A 87 -0.90 -19.06 -25.96
CA SER A 87 -1.85 -18.27 -25.17
C SER A 87 -2.40 -19.08 -24.00
N SER A 88 -2.76 -18.40 -22.92
CA SER A 88 -3.41 -19.02 -21.75
C SER A 88 -4.90 -18.76 -21.74
N ARG A 89 -5.68 -19.65 -21.07
CA ARG A 89 -7.12 -19.45 -20.89
C ARG A 89 -7.44 -18.14 -20.13
N SER A 90 -6.54 -17.69 -19.25
CA SER A 90 -6.66 -16.41 -18.54
C SER A 90 -6.53 -15.20 -19.48
N LEU A 91 -5.65 -15.28 -20.48
CA LEU A 91 -5.48 -14.23 -21.49
C LEU A 91 -6.74 -14.11 -22.36
N MET A 92 -7.31 -15.25 -22.77
CA MET A 92 -8.56 -15.29 -23.53
C MET A 92 -9.73 -14.71 -22.72
N MET A 93 -9.82 -15.02 -21.42
CA MET A 93 -10.84 -14.41 -20.54
C MET A 93 -10.66 -12.90 -20.38
N ALA A 94 -9.43 -12.39 -20.39
CA ALA A 94 -9.19 -10.95 -20.38
C ALA A 94 -9.67 -10.27 -21.67
N GLU A 95 -9.57 -10.93 -22.83
CA GLU A 95 -10.12 -10.46 -24.09
C GLU A 95 -11.65 -10.47 -24.08
N VAL A 96 -12.26 -11.54 -23.55
CA VAL A 96 -13.71 -11.63 -23.35
C VAL A 96 -14.22 -10.50 -22.46
N GLN A 97 -13.54 -10.19 -21.36
CA GLN A 97 -13.88 -9.09 -20.47
C GLN A 97 -13.76 -7.73 -21.17
N ARG A 98 -12.70 -7.51 -21.96
CA ARG A 98 -12.54 -6.27 -22.75
C ARG A 98 -13.67 -6.14 -23.78
N THR A 99 -14.00 -7.20 -24.48
CA THR A 99 -15.11 -7.19 -25.45
C THR A 99 -16.44 -6.90 -24.77
N ALA A 100 -16.72 -7.52 -23.62
CA ALA A 100 -17.92 -7.25 -22.84
C ALA A 100 -18.01 -5.79 -22.39
N THR A 101 -16.91 -5.23 -21.86
CA THR A 101 -16.83 -3.81 -21.48
C THR A 101 -16.99 -2.89 -22.70
N GLY A 102 -16.40 -3.27 -23.84
CA GLY A 102 -16.57 -2.54 -25.10
C GLY A 102 -18.01 -2.48 -25.56
N LEU A 103 -18.76 -3.59 -25.46
CA LEU A 103 -20.19 -3.63 -25.77
C LEU A 103 -20.99 -2.71 -24.83
N ASP A 104 -20.68 -2.71 -23.51
CA ASP A 104 -21.36 -1.82 -22.56
C ASP A 104 -21.08 -0.33 -22.87
N ASN A 105 -19.85 0.02 -23.23
CA ASN A 105 -19.49 1.39 -23.60
C ASN A 105 -20.17 1.81 -24.91
N ALA A 106 -20.19 0.95 -25.93
CA ALA A 106 -20.86 1.25 -27.20
C ALA A 106 -22.38 1.46 -27.03
N ILE A 107 -23.01 0.75 -26.08
CA ILE A 107 -24.40 0.98 -25.71
C ILE A 107 -24.58 2.31 -24.98
N ALA A 108 -23.70 2.61 -24.03
CA ALA A 108 -23.75 3.86 -23.26
C ALA A 108 -23.57 5.10 -24.13
N GLU A 109 -22.77 5.01 -25.22
CA GLU A 109 -22.54 6.05 -26.20
C GLU A 109 -23.63 6.12 -27.29
N GLY A 110 -24.59 5.19 -27.30
CA GLY A 110 -25.69 5.13 -28.27
C GLY A 110 -25.27 4.64 -29.66
N VAL A 111 -24.09 4.07 -29.81
CA VAL A 111 -23.56 3.52 -31.08
C VAL A 111 -24.18 2.14 -31.36
N MET A 112 -24.63 1.44 -30.31
CA MET A 112 -25.18 0.10 -30.37
C MET A 112 -26.41 -0.02 -29.48
N ASP A 113 -27.43 -0.72 -29.95
CA ASP A 113 -28.64 -1.05 -29.15
C ASP A 113 -28.36 -2.29 -28.29
N ASP A 114 -28.90 -2.35 -27.07
CA ASP A 114 -28.74 -3.48 -26.16
C ASP A 114 -29.33 -4.78 -26.73
N ALA A 115 -30.38 -4.69 -27.54
CA ALA A 115 -30.95 -5.83 -28.24
C ALA A 115 -29.98 -6.46 -29.25
N PHE A 116 -29.28 -5.61 -30.03
CA PHE A 116 -28.25 -6.06 -30.98
C PHE A 116 -27.02 -6.61 -30.26
N ALA A 117 -26.61 -5.97 -29.14
CA ALA A 117 -25.48 -6.43 -28.33
C ALA A 117 -25.71 -7.77 -27.63
N ARG A 118 -26.97 -8.23 -27.53
CA ARG A 118 -27.36 -9.54 -26.98
C ARG A 118 -27.65 -10.59 -28.05
N ASP A 119 -27.68 -10.23 -29.32
CA ASP A 119 -27.96 -11.17 -30.40
C ASP A 119 -26.79 -12.15 -30.59
N PRO A 120 -26.94 -13.46 -30.31
CA PRO A 120 -25.89 -14.44 -30.47
C PRO A 120 -25.50 -14.67 -31.94
N ASP A 121 -26.37 -14.27 -32.89
CA ASP A 121 -26.18 -14.40 -34.32
C ASP A 121 -25.71 -13.08 -34.99
N ALA A 122 -25.46 -12.04 -34.23
CA ALA A 122 -24.95 -10.75 -34.71
C ALA A 122 -23.73 -10.94 -35.61
N ASP A 123 -23.64 -10.13 -36.68
CA ASP A 123 -22.47 -10.15 -37.58
C ASP A 123 -21.26 -9.59 -36.86
N ILE A 124 -20.22 -10.43 -36.79
CA ILE A 124 -18.95 -10.09 -36.12
C ILE A 124 -18.30 -8.85 -36.74
N ALA A 125 -18.42 -8.68 -38.07
CA ALA A 125 -17.85 -7.54 -38.76
C ALA A 125 -18.54 -6.22 -38.32
N ASP A 126 -19.89 -6.20 -38.24
CA ASP A 126 -20.67 -5.05 -37.78
C ASP A 126 -20.40 -4.76 -36.30
N VAL A 127 -20.34 -5.78 -35.43
CA VAL A 127 -19.97 -5.62 -34.01
C VAL A 127 -18.58 -5.00 -33.88
N THR A 128 -17.59 -5.50 -34.65
CA THR A 128 -16.20 -5.02 -34.61
C THR A 128 -16.10 -3.56 -35.09
N GLU A 129 -16.84 -3.19 -36.13
CA GLU A 129 -16.88 -1.83 -36.67
C GLU A 129 -17.47 -0.83 -35.64
N ARG A 130 -18.57 -1.22 -35.00
CA ARG A 130 -19.22 -0.39 -33.96
C ARG A 130 -18.37 -0.27 -32.71
N LEU A 131 -17.64 -1.31 -32.29
CA LEU A 131 -16.67 -1.23 -31.19
C LEU A 131 -15.52 -0.29 -31.54
N LYS A 132 -15.00 -0.30 -32.78
CA LYS A 132 -13.96 0.63 -33.21
C LYS A 132 -14.49 2.08 -33.29
N SER A 133 -15.73 2.28 -33.75
CA SER A 133 -16.32 3.62 -33.82
C SER A 133 -16.57 4.23 -32.43
N SER A 134 -16.76 3.42 -31.39
CA SER A 134 -16.81 3.85 -29.98
C SER A 134 -15.43 4.01 -29.34
N GLY A 135 -14.35 4.09 -30.15
CA GLY A 135 -13.00 4.34 -29.64
C GLY A 135 -12.34 3.14 -28.92
N GLN A 136 -12.93 1.95 -28.99
CA GLN A 136 -12.36 0.75 -28.38
C GLN A 136 -11.20 0.19 -29.22
N ILE A 137 -10.09 -0.11 -28.57
CA ILE A 137 -8.95 -0.75 -29.25
C ILE A 137 -9.21 -2.25 -29.34
N VAL A 138 -9.65 -2.71 -30.51
CA VAL A 138 -9.81 -4.14 -30.80
C VAL A 138 -8.45 -4.66 -31.28
N THR A 139 -7.70 -5.30 -30.39
CA THR A 139 -6.34 -5.81 -30.64
C THR A 139 -6.30 -7.20 -31.26
N SER A 140 -7.38 -7.97 -31.16
CA SER A 140 -7.50 -9.35 -31.69
C SER A 140 -8.76 -9.51 -32.52
N GLU A 141 -8.77 -10.47 -33.46
CA GLU A 141 -9.98 -10.87 -34.15
C GLU A 141 -10.98 -11.46 -33.17
N ILE A 142 -12.19 -10.87 -33.12
CA ILE A 142 -13.29 -11.37 -32.32
C ILE A 142 -13.84 -12.63 -33.00
N THR A 143 -13.75 -13.78 -32.32
CA THR A 143 -14.37 -15.02 -32.80
C THR A 143 -15.80 -15.15 -32.26
N ARG A 144 -16.62 -15.98 -32.92
CA ARG A 144 -18.03 -16.19 -32.50
C ARG A 144 -18.13 -16.72 -31.06
N PRO A 145 -17.35 -17.73 -30.62
CA PRO A 145 -17.38 -18.18 -29.24
C PRO A 145 -16.96 -17.07 -28.24
N MET A 146 -16.01 -16.21 -28.62
CA MET A 146 -15.58 -15.08 -27.78
C MET A 146 -16.69 -14.03 -27.64
N LEU A 147 -17.41 -13.69 -28.72
CA LEU A 147 -18.55 -12.77 -28.68
C LEU A 147 -19.67 -13.33 -27.79
N GLN A 148 -20.05 -14.59 -27.97
CA GLN A 148 -21.04 -15.26 -27.16
C GLN A 148 -20.67 -15.32 -25.69
N ALA A 149 -19.40 -15.61 -25.37
CA ALA A 149 -18.86 -15.57 -24.02
C ALA A 149 -18.94 -14.16 -23.41
N ALA A 150 -18.63 -13.11 -24.18
CA ALA A 150 -18.74 -11.72 -23.74
C ALA A 150 -20.20 -11.30 -23.48
N GLN A 151 -21.11 -11.69 -24.34
CA GLN A 151 -22.55 -11.45 -24.18
C GLN A 151 -23.11 -12.15 -22.93
N GLU A 152 -22.74 -13.41 -22.73
CA GLU A 152 -23.19 -14.19 -21.56
C GLU A 152 -22.60 -13.62 -20.25
N LEU A 153 -21.35 -13.18 -20.29
CA LEU A 153 -20.69 -12.49 -19.17
C LEU A 153 -21.46 -11.23 -18.76
N ARG A 154 -21.90 -10.42 -19.73
CA ARG A 154 -22.72 -9.22 -19.49
C ARG A 154 -24.08 -9.59 -18.88
N VAL A 155 -24.80 -10.54 -19.47
CA VAL A 155 -26.13 -10.96 -19.00
C VAL A 155 -26.04 -11.50 -17.56
N LYS A 156 -25.12 -12.42 -17.27
CA LYS A 156 -24.97 -13.00 -15.94
C LYS A 156 -24.49 -11.97 -14.91
N SER A 157 -23.58 -11.07 -15.29
CA SER A 157 -23.14 -9.99 -14.42
C SER A 157 -24.26 -9.03 -14.09
N ALA A 158 -25.05 -8.59 -15.07
CA ALA A 158 -26.20 -7.70 -14.88
C ALA A 158 -27.29 -8.34 -14.01
N ALA A 159 -27.60 -9.60 -14.26
CA ALA A 159 -28.53 -10.37 -13.43
C ALA A 159 -28.04 -10.50 -11.99
N GLY A 160 -26.75 -10.83 -11.80
CA GLY A 160 -26.14 -10.93 -10.49
C GLY A 160 -26.17 -9.62 -9.71
N TYR A 161 -25.87 -8.47 -10.34
CA TYR A 161 -25.98 -7.15 -9.71
C TYR A 161 -27.41 -6.78 -9.35
N SER A 162 -28.40 -7.21 -10.15
CA SER A 162 -29.82 -6.97 -9.86
C SER A 162 -30.27 -7.78 -8.65
N ILE A 163 -29.93 -9.06 -8.61
CA ILE A 163 -30.26 -9.97 -7.48
C ILE A 163 -29.54 -9.46 -6.21
N MET A 164 -28.27 -9.09 -6.30
CA MET A 164 -27.50 -8.49 -5.20
C MET A 164 -28.23 -7.28 -4.62
N SER A 165 -28.64 -6.35 -5.47
CA SER A 165 -29.30 -5.11 -5.03
C SER A 165 -30.58 -5.41 -4.25
N ILE A 166 -31.39 -6.33 -4.75
CA ILE A 166 -32.66 -6.75 -4.11
C ILE A 166 -32.34 -7.43 -2.76
N ALA A 167 -31.42 -8.38 -2.74
CA ALA A 167 -31.07 -9.14 -1.55
C ALA A 167 -30.49 -8.23 -0.43
N VAL A 168 -29.62 -7.29 -0.79
CA VAL A 168 -29.03 -6.32 0.16
C VAL A 168 -30.10 -5.39 0.75
N ILE A 169 -31.05 -4.89 -0.07
CA ILE A 169 -32.14 -4.04 0.42
C ILE A 169 -33.06 -4.85 1.34
N ILE A 170 -33.40 -6.08 0.97
CA ILE A 170 -34.23 -6.96 1.82
C ILE A 170 -33.51 -7.21 3.16
N ALA A 171 -32.21 -7.49 3.16
CA ALA A 171 -31.44 -7.70 4.37
C ALA A 171 -31.44 -6.45 5.25
N ALA A 172 -31.27 -5.25 4.68
CA ALA A 172 -31.29 -3.99 5.41
C ALA A 172 -32.65 -3.71 6.06
N VAL A 173 -33.74 -3.89 5.28
CA VAL A 173 -35.11 -3.68 5.76
C VAL A 173 -35.48 -4.72 6.84
N ALA A 174 -35.15 -5.98 6.62
CA ALA A 174 -35.40 -7.06 7.59
C ALA A 174 -34.67 -6.82 8.90
N GLY A 175 -33.38 -6.41 8.84
CA GLY A 175 -32.57 -6.02 10.00
C GLY A 175 -33.15 -4.83 10.74
N ALA A 176 -33.59 -3.78 10.02
CA ALA A 176 -34.25 -2.63 10.62
C ALA A 176 -35.54 -3.00 11.33
N LEU A 177 -36.43 -3.78 10.69
CA LEU A 177 -37.69 -4.23 11.27
C LEU A 177 -37.46 -5.10 12.51
N TRP A 178 -36.46 -5.99 12.48
CA TRP A 178 -36.08 -6.79 13.63
C TRP A 178 -35.64 -5.90 14.79
N GLY A 179 -34.69 -4.98 14.55
CA GLY A 179 -34.21 -4.06 15.58
C GLY A 179 -35.31 -3.18 16.17
N ILE A 180 -36.25 -2.68 15.33
CA ILE A 180 -37.40 -1.92 15.78
C ILE A 180 -38.31 -2.76 16.69
N ARG A 181 -38.56 -4.03 16.36
CA ARG A 181 -39.37 -4.92 17.19
C ARG A 181 -38.78 -5.15 18.59
N GLU A 182 -37.48 -5.22 18.72
CA GLU A 182 -36.78 -5.39 19.99
C GLU A 182 -36.65 -4.12 20.80
N SER A 183 -36.95 -2.95 20.23
CA SER A 183 -36.83 -1.64 20.95
C SER A 183 -37.92 -1.47 22.00
N LEU A 184 -37.85 -2.29 23.07
CA LEU A 184 -38.73 -2.27 24.24
C LEU A 184 -37.97 -1.75 25.48
N PRO A 185 -38.65 -1.22 26.56
CA PRO A 185 -37.99 -0.62 27.70
C PRO A 185 -36.97 -1.54 28.40
N ASP A 186 -37.27 -2.83 28.53
CA ASP A 186 -36.44 -3.82 29.24
C ASP A 186 -35.28 -4.36 28.38
N PHE A 187 -35.23 -4.00 27.11
CA PHE A 187 -34.19 -4.49 26.20
C PHE A 187 -32.83 -3.84 26.49
N ARG A 188 -31.82 -4.66 26.70
CA ARG A 188 -30.45 -4.23 27.00
C ARG A 188 -29.70 -3.73 25.75
N ALA A 189 -30.24 -2.66 25.15
CA ALA A 189 -29.72 -2.13 23.86
C ALA A 189 -28.25 -1.77 23.91
N ARG A 190 -27.76 -1.21 25.04
CA ARG A 190 -26.35 -0.86 25.21
C ARG A 190 -25.44 -2.09 25.03
N ASN A 191 -25.75 -3.19 25.70
CA ASN A 191 -24.91 -4.39 25.68
C ASN A 191 -24.81 -4.97 24.26
N VAL A 192 -25.93 -4.99 23.52
CA VAL A 192 -25.96 -5.50 22.13
C VAL A 192 -25.17 -4.58 21.20
N VAL A 193 -25.32 -3.28 21.33
CA VAL A 193 -24.56 -2.30 20.53
C VAL A 193 -23.07 -2.39 20.84
N GLU A 194 -22.67 -2.42 22.11
CA GLU A 194 -21.26 -2.54 22.51
C GLU A 194 -20.64 -3.86 21.99
N GLN A 195 -21.39 -4.97 22.07
CA GLN A 195 -20.94 -6.25 21.51
C GLN A 195 -20.84 -6.19 19.97
N GLY A 196 -21.82 -5.55 19.30
CA GLY A 196 -21.78 -5.35 17.85
C GLY A 196 -20.58 -4.50 17.42
N VAL A 197 -20.33 -3.39 18.08
CA VAL A 197 -19.15 -2.53 17.83
C VAL A 197 -17.85 -3.31 18.09
N ARG A 198 -17.79 -4.05 19.20
CA ARG A 198 -16.61 -4.90 19.50
C ARG A 198 -16.36 -5.93 18.41
N MET A 199 -17.40 -6.59 17.89
CA MET A 199 -17.25 -7.53 16.78
C MET A 199 -16.76 -6.86 15.49
N LEU A 200 -17.26 -5.65 15.18
CA LEU A 200 -16.78 -4.88 14.03
C LEU A 200 -15.32 -4.49 14.17
N LEU A 201 -14.89 -4.08 15.37
CA LEU A 201 -13.46 -3.78 15.62
C LEU A 201 -12.58 -5.03 15.48
N ILE A 202 -13.03 -6.17 16.00
CA ILE A 202 -12.31 -7.44 15.85
C ILE A 202 -12.25 -7.84 14.37
N ALA A 203 -13.35 -7.70 13.63
CA ALA A 203 -13.38 -8.01 12.21
C ALA A 203 -12.43 -7.10 11.40
N ALA A 204 -12.42 -5.79 11.70
CA ALA A 204 -11.49 -4.85 11.07
C ALA A 204 -10.02 -5.21 11.36
N ALA A 205 -9.70 -5.51 12.62
CA ALA A 205 -8.36 -5.97 13.00
C ALA A 205 -7.99 -7.29 12.31
N SER A 206 -8.94 -8.24 12.21
CA SER A 206 -8.74 -9.51 11.52
C SER A 206 -8.48 -9.33 10.03
N ILE A 207 -9.20 -8.43 9.36
CA ILE A 207 -8.98 -8.11 7.95
C ILE A 207 -7.56 -7.57 7.75
N ALA A 208 -7.10 -6.65 8.60
CA ALA A 208 -5.74 -6.10 8.51
C ALA A 208 -4.68 -7.21 8.67
N ILE A 209 -4.85 -8.11 9.64
CA ILE A 209 -3.94 -9.24 9.86
C ILE A 209 -3.98 -10.20 8.66
N LEU A 210 -5.18 -10.59 8.20
CA LEU A 210 -5.33 -11.51 7.07
C LEU A 210 -4.75 -10.92 5.77
N THR A 211 -4.90 -9.61 5.55
CA THR A 211 -4.29 -8.93 4.41
C THR A 211 -2.77 -9.02 4.46
N THR A 212 -2.18 -8.75 5.64
CA THR A 212 -0.72 -8.87 5.83
C THR A 212 -0.25 -10.30 5.58
N VAL A 213 -0.94 -11.28 6.14
CA VAL A 213 -0.63 -12.70 5.91
C VAL A 213 -0.79 -13.07 4.44
N GLY A 214 -1.85 -12.59 3.78
CA GLY A 214 -2.09 -12.82 2.34
C GLY A 214 -0.96 -12.26 1.45
N ILE A 215 -0.50 -11.04 1.75
CA ILE A 215 0.64 -10.43 1.04
C ILE A 215 1.91 -11.28 1.24
N LEU A 216 2.21 -11.70 2.48
CA LEU A 216 3.37 -12.54 2.77
C LEU A 216 3.29 -13.90 2.07
N LEU A 217 2.14 -14.55 2.09
CA LEU A 217 1.93 -15.82 1.40
C LEU A 217 2.10 -15.66 -0.11
N SER A 218 1.52 -14.62 -0.71
CA SER A 218 1.69 -14.33 -2.13
C SER A 218 3.17 -14.12 -2.48
N LEU A 219 3.89 -13.36 -1.66
CA LEU A 219 5.32 -13.12 -1.84
C LEU A 219 6.12 -14.44 -1.78
N VAL A 220 5.82 -15.30 -0.81
CA VAL A 220 6.47 -16.61 -0.66
C VAL A 220 6.18 -17.52 -1.85
N PHE A 221 4.90 -17.66 -2.26
CA PHE A 221 4.52 -18.55 -3.36
C PHE A 221 5.18 -18.13 -4.68
N ASN A 222 5.12 -16.86 -5.04
CA ASN A 222 5.74 -16.36 -6.26
C ASN A 222 7.28 -16.44 -6.23
N THR A 223 7.90 -16.26 -5.04
CA THR A 223 9.33 -16.45 -4.87
C THR A 223 9.74 -17.91 -5.05
N VAL A 224 8.95 -18.85 -4.51
CA VAL A 224 9.20 -20.30 -4.71
C VAL A 224 9.07 -20.66 -6.20
N GLU A 225 8.07 -20.10 -6.90
CA GLU A 225 7.90 -20.32 -8.33
C GLU A 225 9.08 -19.76 -9.13
N PHE A 226 9.58 -18.57 -8.79
CA PHE A 226 10.80 -18.03 -9.38
C PHE A 226 11.99 -18.98 -9.21
N PHE A 227 12.25 -19.53 -8.01
CA PHE A 227 13.37 -20.44 -7.77
C PHE A 227 13.18 -21.83 -8.38
N ARG A 228 11.99 -22.18 -8.85
CA ARG A 228 11.80 -23.38 -9.71
C ARG A 228 12.29 -23.15 -11.14
N LEU A 229 12.23 -21.90 -11.63
CA LEU A 229 12.61 -21.50 -12.98
C LEU A 229 14.05 -21.00 -13.05
N TYR A 230 14.57 -20.41 -11.98
CA TYR A 230 15.90 -19.80 -11.93
C TYR A 230 16.71 -20.32 -10.73
N PRO A 231 17.98 -20.72 -10.89
CA PRO A 231 18.80 -21.27 -9.81
C PRO A 231 19.04 -20.25 -8.70
N ALA A 232 18.80 -20.65 -7.45
CA ALA A 232 18.96 -19.75 -6.29
C ALA A 232 20.42 -19.29 -6.10
N MET A 233 21.40 -20.14 -6.42
CA MET A 233 22.83 -19.77 -6.32
C MET A 233 23.19 -18.65 -7.29
N ASP A 234 22.70 -18.71 -8.51
CA ASP A 234 22.96 -17.68 -9.53
C ASP A 234 22.26 -16.36 -9.18
N PHE A 235 21.10 -16.43 -8.52
CA PHE A 235 20.40 -15.27 -8.01
C PHE A 235 21.17 -14.61 -6.85
N PHE A 236 21.52 -15.35 -5.79
CA PHE A 236 22.12 -14.77 -4.60
C PHE A 236 23.59 -14.37 -4.76
N PHE A 237 24.35 -15.09 -5.59
CA PHE A 237 25.79 -14.88 -5.76
C PHE A 237 26.16 -14.32 -7.15
N GLY A 238 25.20 -14.16 -8.05
CA GLY A 238 25.41 -13.54 -9.35
C GLY A 238 25.84 -12.08 -9.24
N THR A 239 26.87 -11.71 -9.97
CA THR A 239 27.45 -10.37 -10.00
C THR A 239 26.97 -9.51 -11.18
N GLN A 240 26.13 -10.08 -12.03
CA GLN A 240 25.57 -9.41 -13.20
C GLN A 240 24.04 -9.36 -13.12
N TRP A 241 23.48 -8.24 -13.58
CA TRP A 241 22.05 -8.04 -13.72
C TRP A 241 21.74 -7.59 -15.13
N ALA A 242 21.27 -8.51 -15.96
CA ALA A 242 20.92 -8.30 -17.35
C ALA A 242 19.67 -9.14 -17.71
N PRO A 243 18.44 -8.64 -17.38
CA PRO A 243 17.21 -9.33 -17.76
C PRO A 243 17.02 -9.28 -19.27
N SER A 244 16.69 -10.42 -19.89
CA SER A 244 16.34 -10.55 -21.29
C SER A 244 14.83 -10.68 -21.41
N PHE A 245 14.13 -9.60 -21.76
CA PHE A 245 12.68 -9.63 -21.95
C PHE A 245 12.30 -10.42 -23.20
N SER A 246 11.16 -11.13 -23.12
CA SER A 246 10.68 -12.07 -24.14
C SER A 246 10.79 -11.56 -25.58
N GLY A 247 11.48 -12.32 -26.44
CA GLY A 247 11.65 -12.08 -27.88
C GLY A 247 13.02 -11.59 -28.32
N ARG A 248 13.98 -11.35 -27.42
CA ARG A 248 15.36 -10.93 -27.79
C ARG A 248 16.44 -11.93 -27.40
N GLY A 249 16.22 -13.22 -27.59
CA GLY A 249 17.17 -14.34 -27.55
C GLY A 249 18.44 -14.10 -26.72
N GLY A 250 18.44 -14.53 -25.45
CA GLY A 250 19.58 -14.53 -24.55
C GLY A 250 19.17 -15.14 -23.20
N SER A 251 20.13 -15.74 -22.47
CA SER A 251 19.89 -16.18 -21.10
C SER A 251 19.85 -14.96 -20.17
N SER A 252 18.78 -14.81 -19.36
CA SER A 252 18.71 -13.75 -18.35
C SER A 252 19.72 -13.99 -17.24
N GLU A 253 20.50 -12.98 -16.89
CA GLU A 253 21.34 -12.96 -15.70
C GLU A 253 20.67 -12.08 -14.64
N LEU A 254 20.20 -12.70 -13.54
CA LEU A 254 19.39 -12.07 -12.52
C LEU A 254 20.09 -12.09 -11.14
N GLY A 255 21.38 -11.77 -11.12
CA GLY A 255 22.17 -11.69 -9.89
C GLY A 255 21.78 -10.50 -9.03
N VAL A 256 21.47 -10.72 -7.74
CA VAL A 256 21.00 -9.67 -6.81
C VAL A 256 22.11 -8.84 -6.22
N LEU A 257 23.39 -9.29 -6.20
CA LEU A 257 24.49 -8.62 -5.51
C LEU A 257 24.70 -7.15 -5.94
N PRO A 258 24.69 -6.79 -7.24
CA PRO A 258 24.83 -5.38 -7.64
C PRO A 258 23.70 -4.48 -7.12
N LEU A 259 22.48 -5.03 -7.01
CA LEU A 259 21.30 -4.30 -6.52
C LEU A 259 21.36 -4.10 -5.01
N LEU A 260 21.76 -5.13 -4.27
CA LEU A 260 21.97 -5.04 -2.83
C LEU A 260 23.09 -4.06 -2.50
N TRP A 261 24.19 -4.10 -3.27
CA TRP A 261 25.29 -3.15 -3.10
C TRP A 261 24.83 -1.71 -3.31
N GLY A 262 24.13 -1.43 -4.42
CA GLY A 262 23.59 -0.10 -4.69
C GLY A 262 22.63 0.38 -3.61
N THR A 263 21.74 -0.50 -3.13
CA THR A 263 20.79 -0.20 -2.04
C THR A 263 21.53 0.17 -0.77
N LEU A 264 22.51 -0.63 -0.37
CA LEU A 264 23.29 -0.44 0.85
C LEU A 264 24.15 0.82 0.77
N TYR A 265 24.82 1.03 -0.37
CA TYR A 265 25.71 2.16 -0.56
C TYR A 265 24.97 3.51 -0.55
N ILE A 266 23.86 3.63 -1.27
CA ILE A 266 23.01 4.83 -1.25
C ILE A 266 22.47 5.08 0.16
N SER A 267 22.04 4.02 0.86
CA SER A 267 21.58 4.14 2.26
C SER A 267 22.65 4.61 3.21
N ILE A 268 23.89 4.13 3.07
CA ILE A 268 25.04 4.61 3.88
C ILE A 268 25.29 6.10 3.65
N VAL A 269 25.29 6.55 2.39
CA VAL A 269 25.49 7.98 2.07
C VAL A 269 24.36 8.82 2.67
N ALA A 270 23.12 8.36 2.57
CA ALA A 270 21.98 9.06 3.15
C ALA A 270 22.06 9.15 4.68
N LEU A 271 22.42 8.06 5.35
CA LEU A 271 22.58 8.05 6.81
C LEU A 271 23.77 8.88 7.27
N ALA A 272 24.86 8.93 6.50
CA ALA A 272 26.01 9.79 6.80
C ALA A 272 25.64 11.29 6.83
N VAL A 273 24.59 11.68 6.09
CA VAL A 273 24.03 13.04 6.13
C VAL A 273 22.94 13.16 7.22
N ALA A 274 21.99 12.25 7.22
CA ALA A 274 20.81 12.34 8.07
C ALA A 274 21.12 12.20 9.56
N VAL A 275 22.02 11.29 9.94
CA VAL A 275 22.24 10.98 11.35
C VAL A 275 22.94 12.14 12.07
N PRO A 276 24.07 12.70 11.59
CA PRO A 276 24.68 13.83 12.28
C PRO A 276 23.76 15.05 12.36
N ILE A 277 23.16 15.45 11.24
CA ILE A 277 22.33 16.64 11.19
C ILE A 277 21.04 16.44 12.01
N GLY A 278 20.38 15.29 11.87
CA GLY A 278 19.17 14.96 12.62
C GLY A 278 19.40 14.87 14.14
N LEU A 279 20.49 14.23 14.56
CA LEU A 279 20.84 14.12 15.98
C LEU A 279 21.19 15.47 16.59
N PHE A 280 22.03 16.27 15.92
CA PHE A 280 22.37 17.62 16.41
C PHE A 280 21.13 18.52 16.45
N SER A 281 20.24 18.42 15.48
CA SER A 281 18.96 19.13 15.51
C SER A 281 18.10 18.70 16.71
N ALA A 282 18.03 17.40 17.00
CA ALA A 282 17.29 16.87 18.14
C ALA A 282 17.86 17.39 19.47
N ILE A 283 19.18 17.31 19.65
CA ILE A 283 19.87 17.80 20.86
C ILE A 283 19.62 19.31 21.04
N TYR A 284 19.75 20.09 19.96
CA TYR A 284 19.52 21.53 20.04
C TYR A 284 18.07 21.85 20.41
N LEU A 285 17.10 21.22 19.76
CA LEU A 285 15.68 21.47 20.01
C LEU A 285 15.21 21.00 21.39
N SER A 286 15.78 19.89 21.89
CA SER A 286 15.44 19.30 23.18
C SER A 286 16.06 20.08 24.34
N GLU A 287 17.35 20.44 24.26
CA GLU A 287 18.12 20.86 25.41
C GLU A 287 18.49 22.36 25.40
N TYR A 288 18.58 23.01 24.22
CA TYR A 288 19.06 24.39 24.11
C TYR A 288 18.03 25.38 23.60
N ALA A 289 17.09 24.92 22.76
CA ALA A 289 16.16 25.83 22.11
C ALA A 289 15.15 26.42 23.10
N SER A 290 14.90 27.73 22.98
CA SER A 290 13.81 28.34 23.71
C SER A 290 12.44 27.78 23.26
N PRO A 291 11.40 27.79 24.12
CA PRO A 291 10.07 27.29 23.76
C PRO A 291 9.52 27.92 22.47
N ARG A 292 9.83 29.17 22.18
CA ARG A 292 9.42 29.88 20.95
C ARG A 292 10.12 29.32 19.72
N VAL A 293 11.42 29.07 19.82
CA VAL A 293 12.19 28.47 18.69
C VAL A 293 11.69 27.05 18.44
N ARG A 294 11.52 26.25 19.49
CA ARG A 294 11.04 24.87 19.38
C ARG A 294 9.64 24.79 18.76
N SER A 295 8.72 25.68 19.15
CA SER A 295 7.33 25.71 18.62
C SER A 295 7.24 26.04 17.13
N VAL A 296 8.27 26.64 16.54
CA VAL A 296 8.35 26.96 15.10
C VAL A 296 9.22 25.95 14.36
N ALA A 297 10.39 25.61 14.89
CA ALA A 297 11.35 24.74 14.20
C ALA A 297 10.87 23.28 14.09
N LYS A 298 10.23 22.73 15.15
CA LYS A 298 9.74 21.34 15.12
C LYS A 298 8.67 21.13 14.04
N PRO A 299 7.61 21.95 13.92
CA PRO A 299 6.65 21.85 12.81
C PRO A 299 7.28 22.04 11.42
N LEU A 300 8.28 22.92 11.27
CA LEU A 300 8.98 23.11 10.00
C LEU A 300 9.74 21.84 9.57
N LEU A 301 10.39 21.15 10.51
CA LEU A 301 11.00 19.86 10.24
C LEU A 301 9.94 18.80 9.88
N GLU A 302 8.80 18.79 10.55
CA GLU A 302 7.70 17.85 10.26
C GLU A 302 7.09 18.08 8.88
N ILE A 303 7.03 19.31 8.38
CA ILE A 303 6.58 19.63 7.01
C ILE A 303 7.47 18.94 5.97
N LEU A 304 8.80 18.92 6.17
CA LEU A 304 9.70 18.19 5.27
C LEU A 304 9.35 16.70 5.18
N ALA A 305 8.99 16.08 6.30
CA ALA A 305 8.58 14.67 6.32
C ALA A 305 7.26 14.41 5.55
N GLY A 306 6.41 15.43 5.39
CA GLY A 306 5.15 15.38 4.66
C GLY A 306 5.28 15.51 3.15
N ILE A 307 6.43 15.89 2.62
CA ILE A 307 6.64 16.05 1.17
C ILE A 307 6.65 14.66 0.51
N PRO A 308 5.86 14.43 -0.57
CA PRO A 308 5.89 13.17 -1.31
C PRO A 308 7.29 12.84 -1.84
N THR A 309 7.72 11.58 -1.70
CA THR A 309 9.10 11.16 -2.06
C THR A 309 9.46 11.37 -3.53
N ILE A 310 8.45 11.36 -4.42
CA ILE A 310 8.64 11.68 -5.84
C ILE A 310 9.13 13.12 -6.05
N VAL A 311 8.68 14.08 -5.21
CA VAL A 311 9.11 15.49 -5.29
C VAL A 311 10.59 15.58 -4.92
N TYR A 312 11.03 14.86 -3.90
CA TYR A 312 12.47 14.74 -3.58
C TYR A 312 13.26 14.11 -4.73
N GLY A 313 12.69 13.09 -5.40
CA GLY A 313 13.30 12.49 -6.58
C GLY A 313 13.47 13.48 -7.74
N LEU A 314 12.45 14.30 -8.02
CA LEU A 314 12.53 15.38 -9.00
C LEU A 314 13.55 16.46 -8.60
N PHE A 315 13.61 16.82 -7.31
CA PHE A 315 14.61 17.74 -6.78
C PHE A 315 16.04 17.17 -6.94
N ALA A 316 16.22 15.87 -6.71
CA ALA A 316 17.49 15.18 -6.95
C ALA A 316 17.90 15.30 -8.43
N LEU A 317 16.97 14.99 -9.35
CA LEU A 317 17.24 14.97 -10.78
C LEU A 317 17.46 16.37 -11.38
N LEU A 318 16.60 17.34 -11.03
CA LEU A 318 16.54 18.64 -11.71
C LEU A 318 17.38 19.72 -11.03
N THR A 319 17.71 19.55 -9.75
CA THR A 319 18.42 20.58 -8.97
C THR A 319 19.75 20.07 -8.45
N VAL A 320 19.75 19.02 -7.62
CA VAL A 320 20.96 18.55 -6.95
C VAL A 320 21.93 17.89 -7.93
N GLY A 321 21.43 17.07 -8.86
CA GLY A 321 22.25 16.44 -9.89
C GLY A 321 23.02 17.46 -10.74
N PRO A 322 22.37 18.44 -11.40
CA PRO A 322 23.05 19.51 -12.12
C PRO A 322 24.01 20.33 -11.26
N LEU A 323 23.64 20.63 -10.00
CA LEU A 323 24.53 21.32 -9.08
C LEU A 323 25.81 20.51 -8.78
N LEU A 324 25.69 19.21 -8.54
CA LEU A 324 26.85 18.34 -8.34
C LEU A 324 27.71 18.23 -9.60
N VAL A 325 27.10 18.16 -10.79
CA VAL A 325 27.82 18.14 -12.07
C VAL A 325 28.57 19.44 -12.30
N SER A 326 28.04 20.60 -11.91
CA SER A 326 28.75 21.88 -12.05
C SER A 326 30.02 21.96 -11.21
N VAL A 327 30.05 21.25 -10.04
CA VAL A 327 31.21 21.22 -9.13
C VAL A 327 32.15 20.05 -9.45
N PHE A 328 31.58 18.87 -9.62
CA PHE A 328 32.33 17.60 -9.75
C PHE A 328 32.38 17.06 -11.18
N GLY A 329 31.74 17.71 -12.14
CA GLY A 329 31.69 17.31 -13.54
C GLY A 329 32.96 17.68 -14.32
N ARG A 330 32.87 17.57 -15.64
CA ARG A 330 34.01 17.79 -16.56
C ARG A 330 34.61 19.18 -16.48
N ASP A 331 33.79 20.19 -16.23
CA ASP A 331 34.21 21.59 -16.10
C ASP A 331 34.77 21.92 -14.70
N GLY A 332 34.68 20.98 -13.74
CA GLY A 332 35.19 21.07 -12.39
C GLY A 332 36.29 20.02 -12.10
N LEU A 333 36.00 19.13 -11.13
CA LEU A 333 36.97 18.11 -10.68
C LEU A 333 37.04 16.85 -11.57
N ASN A 334 36.20 16.74 -12.57
CA ASN A 334 36.07 15.59 -13.50
C ASN A 334 35.85 14.22 -12.82
N TRP A 335 35.14 14.21 -11.67
CA TRP A 335 34.80 12.98 -10.94
C TRP A 335 33.41 12.43 -11.33
N MET A 336 32.53 13.29 -11.85
CA MET A 336 31.14 12.98 -12.14
C MET A 336 30.80 13.18 -13.61
N GLN A 337 30.19 12.18 -14.25
CA GLN A 337 29.84 12.23 -15.67
C GLN A 337 28.34 12.52 -15.93
N SER A 338 27.48 12.24 -14.96
CA SER A 338 26.01 12.38 -15.08
C SER A 338 25.43 12.91 -13.79
N GLY A 339 24.33 13.66 -13.88
CA GLY A 339 23.60 14.14 -12.71
C GLY A 339 22.95 13.06 -11.86
N THR A 340 22.75 11.87 -12.43
CA THR A 340 22.26 10.69 -11.70
C THR A 340 23.42 9.89 -11.13
N ALA A 341 23.53 9.81 -9.82
CA ALA A 341 24.61 9.12 -9.11
C ALA A 341 24.20 8.72 -7.69
N VAL A 342 24.96 7.82 -7.07
CA VAL A 342 24.79 7.43 -5.67
C VAL A 342 24.81 8.67 -4.76
N MET A 343 25.76 9.60 -4.98
CA MET A 343 25.87 10.83 -4.19
C MET A 343 24.60 11.70 -4.31
N THR A 344 24.07 11.88 -5.53
CA THR A 344 22.86 12.68 -5.77
C THR A 344 21.67 12.13 -5.01
N ALA A 345 21.39 10.83 -5.18
CA ALA A 345 20.28 10.18 -4.48
C ALA A 345 20.51 10.13 -2.98
N GLY A 346 21.71 9.79 -2.54
CA GLY A 346 22.06 9.67 -1.13
C GLY A 346 21.95 11.01 -0.36
N LEU A 347 22.42 12.11 -0.93
CA LEU A 347 22.28 13.44 -0.32
C LEU A 347 20.82 13.84 -0.15
N VAL A 348 20.01 13.71 -1.20
CA VAL A 348 18.60 14.10 -1.14
C VAL A 348 17.80 13.17 -0.22
N MET A 349 18.08 11.87 -0.25
CA MET A 349 17.48 10.91 0.68
C MET A 349 17.91 11.22 2.12
N GLY A 350 19.17 11.64 2.34
CA GLY A 350 19.64 12.11 3.63
C GLY A 350 18.84 13.29 4.15
N ILE A 351 18.60 14.31 3.32
CA ILE A 351 17.75 15.46 3.66
C ILE A 351 16.33 15.02 4.06
N MET A 352 15.73 14.10 3.32
CA MET A 352 14.40 13.54 3.62
C MET A 352 14.39 12.81 4.97
N LEU A 353 15.48 12.15 5.36
CA LEU A 353 15.56 11.38 6.60
C LEU A 353 15.87 12.25 7.84
N ILE A 354 16.39 13.48 7.68
CA ILE A 354 16.70 14.39 8.81
C ILE A 354 15.50 14.55 9.77
N PRO A 355 14.28 14.88 9.32
CA PRO A 355 13.14 15.02 10.20
C PRO A 355 12.83 13.75 11.00
N PHE A 356 12.96 12.60 10.35
CA PHE A 356 12.69 11.31 10.97
C PHE A 356 13.69 10.99 12.08
N VAL A 357 14.97 11.14 11.81
CA VAL A 357 16.03 10.96 12.82
C VAL A 357 15.90 11.97 13.95
N SER A 358 15.65 13.25 13.60
CA SER A 358 15.51 14.33 14.58
C SER A 358 14.32 14.13 15.51
N SER A 359 13.12 13.80 14.97
CA SER A 359 11.92 13.63 15.77
C SER A 359 12.03 12.44 16.73
N LEU A 360 12.47 11.28 16.24
CA LEU A 360 12.66 10.11 17.08
C LEU A 360 13.73 10.33 18.15
N SER A 361 14.84 10.99 17.81
CA SER A 361 15.89 11.29 18.78
C SER A 361 15.45 12.33 19.83
N ASP A 362 14.67 13.36 19.42
CA ASP A 362 14.08 14.34 20.33
C ASP A 362 13.16 13.67 21.37
N ASP A 363 12.30 12.75 20.92
CA ASP A 363 11.39 12.04 21.81
C ASP A 363 12.13 11.16 22.82
N ILE A 364 13.22 10.49 22.39
CA ILE A 364 14.06 9.64 23.24
C ILE A 364 14.86 10.48 24.24
N ILE A 365 15.43 11.62 23.81
CA ILE A 365 16.18 12.53 24.69
C ILE A 365 15.23 13.10 25.76
N ASN A 366 14.03 13.50 25.39
CA ASN A 366 13.03 14.01 26.33
C ASN A 366 12.52 12.94 27.32
N ALA A 367 12.57 11.66 26.94
CA ALA A 367 12.17 10.55 27.82
C ALA A 367 13.17 10.26 28.94
N VAL A 368 14.40 10.81 28.90
CA VAL A 368 15.37 10.69 29.99
C VAL A 368 14.84 11.39 31.23
N PRO A 369 14.79 10.73 32.41
CA PRO A 369 14.21 11.30 33.63
C PRO A 369 14.88 12.62 34.06
N GLN A 370 14.06 13.61 34.44
CA GLN A 370 14.55 14.92 34.89
C GLN A 370 15.46 14.81 36.13
N ALA A 371 15.22 13.83 37.01
CA ALA A 371 16.04 13.58 38.19
C ALA A 371 17.53 13.30 37.87
N MET A 372 17.82 12.68 36.71
CA MET A 372 19.20 12.47 36.26
C MET A 372 19.89 13.78 35.88
N ARG A 373 19.15 14.70 35.25
CA ARG A 373 19.63 16.05 34.91
C ARG A 373 19.88 16.86 36.17
N ASP A 374 18.89 16.88 37.07
CA ASP A 374 18.98 17.62 38.33
C ASP A 374 20.11 17.11 39.25
N GLY A 375 20.29 15.78 39.27
CA GLY A 375 21.44 15.17 39.99
C GLY A 375 22.78 15.61 39.42
N SER A 376 22.93 15.69 38.12
CA SER A 376 24.15 16.16 37.45
C SER A 376 24.41 17.64 37.75
N TYR A 377 23.41 18.49 37.67
CA TYR A 377 23.51 19.92 38.03
C TYR A 377 23.81 20.11 39.52
N GLY A 378 23.20 19.27 40.39
CA GLY A 378 23.48 19.28 41.82
C GLY A 378 24.94 18.97 42.19
N LEU A 379 25.64 18.21 41.32
CA LEU A 379 27.07 17.93 41.43
C LEU A 379 27.95 19.02 40.79
N GLY A 380 27.36 20.10 40.26
CA GLY A 380 28.07 21.23 39.67
C GLY A 380 28.43 21.09 38.20
N ALA A 381 27.88 20.09 37.49
CA ALA A 381 28.09 19.93 36.04
C ALA A 381 27.43 21.06 35.25
N THR A 382 28.07 21.49 34.17
CA THR A 382 27.48 22.41 33.19
C THR A 382 26.44 21.73 32.33
N GLN A 383 25.59 22.50 31.65
CA GLN A 383 24.56 21.96 30.73
C GLN A 383 25.19 21.05 29.67
N SER A 384 26.30 21.46 29.06
CA SER A 384 27.02 20.66 28.04
C SER A 384 27.57 19.35 28.60
N GLU A 385 28.10 19.36 29.81
CA GLU A 385 28.61 18.14 30.48
C GLU A 385 27.47 17.20 30.83
N THR A 386 26.34 17.71 31.36
CA THR A 386 25.13 16.94 31.65
C THR A 386 24.60 16.27 30.39
N ILE A 387 24.48 17.00 29.27
CA ILE A 387 24.02 16.44 28.01
C ILE A 387 24.98 15.34 27.53
N ARG A 388 26.26 15.59 27.50
CA ARG A 388 27.26 14.68 26.95
C ARG A 388 27.50 13.44 27.83
N GLN A 389 27.48 13.60 29.15
CA GLN A 389 27.89 12.54 30.08
C GLN A 389 26.71 11.80 30.73
N VAL A 390 25.52 12.39 30.74
CA VAL A 390 24.32 11.82 31.35
C VAL A 390 23.22 11.57 30.34
N VAL A 391 22.74 12.62 29.64
CA VAL A 391 21.55 12.53 28.78
C VAL A 391 21.81 11.68 27.54
N ILE A 392 22.88 11.98 26.78
CA ILE A 392 23.19 11.24 25.55
C ILE A 392 23.51 9.76 25.83
N PRO A 393 24.35 9.40 26.82
CA PRO A 393 24.57 7.98 27.14
C PRO A 393 23.32 7.24 27.57
N ALA A 394 22.44 7.88 28.36
CA ALA A 394 21.17 7.30 28.76
C ALA A 394 20.19 7.13 27.57
N ALA A 395 20.19 8.08 26.63
CA ALA A 395 19.37 8.07 25.43
C ALA A 395 19.95 7.18 24.30
N LEU A 396 21.23 6.83 24.36
CA LEU A 396 21.99 6.18 23.27
C LEU A 396 21.31 4.92 22.71
N PRO A 397 20.80 3.99 23.52
CA PRO A 397 20.14 2.79 23.00
C PRO A 397 18.92 3.11 22.13
N GLY A 398 18.13 4.09 22.57
CA GLY A 398 17.00 4.57 21.81
C GLY A 398 17.39 5.31 20.53
N ILE A 399 18.43 6.15 20.58
CA ILE A 399 18.96 6.85 19.39
C ILE A 399 19.48 5.85 18.36
N VAL A 400 20.19 4.81 18.78
CA VAL A 400 20.62 3.72 17.88
C VAL A 400 19.41 3.03 17.24
N GLY A 401 18.36 2.78 18.03
CA GLY A 401 17.08 2.26 17.51
C GLY A 401 16.46 3.17 16.44
N ALA A 402 16.44 4.48 16.67
CA ALA A 402 15.95 5.47 15.71
C ALA A 402 16.77 5.48 14.41
N VAL A 403 18.11 5.39 14.52
CA VAL A 403 19.01 5.30 13.36
C VAL A 403 18.77 4.00 12.56
N LEU A 404 18.58 2.87 13.23
CA LEU A 404 18.30 1.60 12.56
C LEU A 404 16.92 1.60 11.86
N LEU A 405 15.92 2.26 12.44
CA LEU A 405 14.63 2.48 11.79
C LEU A 405 14.76 3.40 10.57
N ALA A 406 15.57 4.44 10.66
CA ALA A 406 15.90 5.31 9.53
C ALA A 406 16.64 4.54 8.42
N ALA A 407 17.56 3.64 8.78
CA ALA A 407 18.24 2.75 7.84
C ALA A 407 17.27 1.80 7.11
N SER A 408 16.34 1.19 7.85
CA SER A 408 15.30 0.34 7.25
C SER A 408 14.44 1.12 6.25
N ARG A 409 14.09 2.38 6.57
CA ARG A 409 13.36 3.27 5.67
C ARG A 409 14.18 3.63 4.42
N ALA A 410 15.47 3.95 4.59
CA ALA A 410 16.38 4.24 3.49
C ALA A 410 16.52 3.08 2.50
N ILE A 411 16.65 1.85 3.00
CA ILE A 411 16.75 0.62 2.21
C ILE A 411 15.48 0.40 1.37
N GLY A 412 14.31 0.78 1.89
CA GLY A 412 13.02 0.65 1.20
C GLY A 412 12.67 1.81 0.25
N GLU A 413 13.49 2.88 0.18
CA GLU A 413 13.16 4.04 -0.66
C GLU A 413 13.24 3.71 -2.15
N THR A 414 12.25 4.17 -2.89
CA THR A 414 12.08 3.81 -4.31
C THR A 414 12.19 5.03 -5.22
N MET A 415 11.39 6.07 -4.97
CA MET A 415 11.20 7.16 -5.93
C MET A 415 12.42 8.08 -6.06
N ILE A 416 13.10 8.38 -4.94
CA ILE A 416 14.33 9.20 -4.97
C ILE A 416 15.42 8.46 -5.74
N VAL A 417 15.51 7.15 -5.55
CA VAL A 417 16.53 6.32 -6.19
C VAL A 417 16.25 6.15 -7.69
N VAL A 418 15.02 5.87 -8.08
CA VAL A 418 14.64 5.72 -9.50
C VAL A 418 15.01 6.97 -10.30
N LEU A 419 14.80 8.15 -9.74
CA LEU A 419 15.05 9.42 -10.44
C LEU A 419 16.48 9.95 -10.24
N GLY A 420 17.07 9.78 -9.04
CA GLY A 420 18.33 10.42 -8.67
C GLY A 420 19.57 9.55 -8.75
N ALA A 421 19.46 8.22 -8.67
CA ALA A 421 20.63 7.34 -8.62
C ALA A 421 21.01 6.72 -9.98
N GLY A 422 20.04 6.58 -10.88
CA GLY A 422 20.22 5.95 -12.19
C GLY A 422 19.81 4.49 -12.23
N ALA A 423 19.97 3.85 -13.41
CA ALA A 423 19.46 2.52 -13.70
C ALA A 423 20.54 1.41 -13.80
N ALA A 424 21.82 1.74 -13.60
CA ALA A 424 22.92 0.81 -13.83
C ALA A 424 23.12 -0.15 -12.64
N ALA A 425 23.01 -1.44 -12.88
CA ALA A 425 23.34 -2.47 -11.89
C ALA A 425 24.83 -2.78 -11.96
N ARG A 426 25.63 -2.20 -11.07
CA ARG A 426 27.09 -2.39 -11.04
C ARG A 426 27.62 -2.40 -9.61
N LEU A 427 28.77 -3.06 -9.45
CA LEU A 427 29.54 -3.08 -8.22
C LEU A 427 30.68 -2.06 -8.33
N SER A 428 30.50 -0.87 -7.77
CA SER A 428 31.51 0.19 -7.74
C SER A 428 31.55 0.85 -6.37
N LEU A 429 32.71 1.38 -6.00
CA LEU A 429 32.92 2.18 -4.78
C LEU A 429 32.88 3.69 -5.06
N ASN A 430 32.77 4.08 -6.34
CA ASN A 430 32.75 5.48 -6.72
C ASN A 430 31.33 6.07 -6.48
N PRO A 431 31.14 7.02 -5.54
CA PRO A 431 29.84 7.60 -5.24
C PRO A 431 29.29 8.51 -6.35
N PHE A 432 30.10 8.88 -7.31
CA PHE A 432 29.72 9.73 -8.45
C PHE A 432 29.26 8.92 -9.66
N GLU A 433 29.21 7.61 -9.56
CA GLU A 433 28.66 6.75 -10.59
C GLU A 433 27.18 6.46 -10.34
N ALA A 434 26.45 6.20 -11.46
CA ALA A 434 25.07 5.78 -11.41
C ALA A 434 24.97 4.32 -10.91
N MET A 435 24.14 4.08 -9.91
CA MET A 435 23.81 2.74 -9.41
C MET A 435 22.30 2.63 -9.15
N THR A 436 21.77 1.42 -9.38
CA THR A 436 20.35 1.13 -9.09
C THR A 436 20.19 0.35 -7.79
N THR A 437 18.95 0.28 -7.27
CA THR A 437 18.62 -0.44 -6.05
C THR A 437 17.66 -1.60 -6.35
N VAL A 438 17.48 -2.46 -5.33
CA VAL A 438 16.49 -3.54 -5.35
C VAL A 438 15.09 -2.97 -5.61
N THR A 439 14.68 -1.92 -4.90
CA THR A 439 13.35 -1.31 -5.03
C THR A 439 13.10 -0.73 -6.42
N ALA A 440 14.09 -0.05 -7.00
CA ALA A 440 14.01 0.48 -8.36
C ALA A 440 13.84 -0.62 -9.40
N LYS A 441 14.53 -1.75 -9.22
CA LYS A 441 14.41 -2.90 -10.12
C LYS A 441 13.09 -3.65 -9.98
N ILE A 442 12.53 -3.78 -8.77
CA ILE A 442 11.18 -4.32 -8.58
C ILE A 442 10.17 -3.57 -9.46
N VAL A 443 10.17 -2.23 -9.40
CA VAL A 443 9.28 -1.41 -10.24
C VAL A 443 9.54 -1.65 -11.73
N SER A 444 10.80 -1.64 -12.15
CA SER A 444 11.18 -1.83 -13.55
C SER A 444 10.76 -3.21 -14.10
N GLN A 445 10.85 -4.27 -13.31
CA GLN A 445 10.47 -5.62 -13.74
C GLN A 445 8.95 -5.77 -13.87
N LEU A 446 8.19 -5.24 -12.92
CA LEU A 446 6.72 -5.30 -12.97
C LEU A 446 6.10 -4.45 -14.08
N THR A 447 6.82 -3.46 -14.61
CA THR A 447 6.35 -2.59 -15.70
C THR A 447 6.94 -2.96 -17.07
N GLY A 448 7.94 -3.84 -17.10
CA GLY A 448 8.73 -4.13 -18.31
C GLY A 448 8.31 -5.37 -19.11
N ASP A 449 7.57 -6.29 -18.50
CA ASP A 449 7.12 -7.52 -19.17
C ASP A 449 5.59 -7.65 -19.12
N ALA A 450 5.00 -8.10 -20.21
CA ALA A 450 3.56 -8.38 -20.31
C ALA A 450 3.22 -9.78 -19.77
N ASP A 451 4.19 -10.69 -19.67
CA ASP A 451 4.02 -12.05 -19.15
C ASP A 451 4.41 -12.11 -17.66
N PHE A 452 3.41 -12.10 -16.78
CA PHE A 452 3.61 -12.19 -15.33
C PHE A 452 4.09 -13.55 -14.83
N ALA A 453 4.16 -14.57 -15.68
CA ALA A 453 4.67 -15.91 -15.35
C ALA A 453 6.14 -16.10 -15.77
N SER A 454 6.75 -15.12 -16.43
CA SER A 454 8.15 -15.16 -16.83
C SER A 454 9.10 -15.05 -15.61
N PRO A 455 10.31 -15.65 -15.68
CA PRO A 455 11.32 -15.44 -14.63
C PRO A 455 11.65 -13.96 -14.41
N GLU A 456 11.60 -13.15 -15.46
CA GLU A 456 11.86 -11.72 -15.44
C GLU A 456 10.80 -10.92 -14.66
N ALA A 457 9.54 -11.34 -14.69
CA ALA A 457 8.48 -10.75 -13.87
C ALA A 457 8.50 -11.32 -12.44
N LEU A 458 8.64 -12.64 -12.31
CA LEU A 458 8.66 -13.33 -11.01
C LEU A 458 9.85 -12.93 -10.14
N VAL A 459 10.99 -12.51 -10.73
CA VAL A 459 12.15 -12.04 -9.97
C VAL A 459 11.82 -10.85 -9.08
N ALA A 460 10.83 -10.03 -9.43
CA ALA A 460 10.38 -8.92 -8.58
C ALA A 460 9.92 -9.40 -7.19
N PHE A 461 9.26 -10.57 -7.12
CA PHE A 461 8.85 -11.18 -5.85
C PHE A 461 10.06 -11.72 -5.07
N ALA A 462 11.04 -12.33 -5.74
CA ALA A 462 12.28 -12.79 -5.09
C ALA A 462 13.11 -11.62 -4.55
N LEU A 463 13.20 -10.52 -5.30
CA LEU A 463 13.81 -9.26 -4.84
C LEU A 463 13.06 -8.68 -3.63
N GLY A 464 11.72 -8.63 -3.70
CA GLY A 464 10.86 -8.18 -2.61
C GLY A 464 11.03 -9.03 -1.34
N MET A 465 11.08 -10.36 -1.47
CA MET A 465 11.32 -11.29 -0.37
C MET A 465 12.70 -11.07 0.25
N THR A 466 13.74 -10.92 -0.58
CA THR A 466 15.11 -10.66 -0.10
C THR A 466 15.17 -9.37 0.70
N LEU A 467 14.56 -8.30 0.19
CA LEU A 467 14.50 -7.00 0.86
C LEU A 467 13.70 -7.08 2.17
N PHE A 468 12.56 -7.79 2.15
CA PHE A 468 11.73 -8.00 3.32
C PHE A 468 12.50 -8.71 4.45
N VAL A 469 13.24 -9.79 4.13
CA VAL A 469 14.05 -10.52 5.12
C VAL A 469 15.14 -9.61 5.71
N ILE A 470 15.82 -8.83 4.88
CA ILE A 470 16.88 -7.91 5.33
C ILE A 470 16.29 -6.81 6.25
N THR A 471 15.21 -6.16 5.84
CA THR A 471 14.58 -5.09 6.62
C THR A 471 13.94 -5.62 7.90
N LEU A 472 13.34 -6.79 7.86
CA LEU A 472 12.80 -7.47 9.05
C LEU A 472 13.92 -7.79 10.05
N ALA A 473 15.06 -8.33 9.58
CA ALA A 473 16.21 -8.62 10.43
C ALA A 473 16.76 -7.34 11.09
N LEU A 474 16.88 -6.24 10.34
CA LEU A 474 17.29 -4.94 10.87
C LEU A 474 16.30 -4.42 11.93
N ASN A 475 15.00 -4.51 11.68
CA ASN A 475 13.98 -4.06 12.63
C ASN A 475 13.95 -4.91 13.90
N ILE A 476 14.09 -6.23 13.79
CA ILE A 476 14.22 -7.13 14.95
C ILE A 476 15.49 -6.78 15.75
N PHE A 477 16.60 -6.55 15.08
CA PHE A 477 17.85 -6.17 15.71
C PHE A 477 17.75 -4.82 16.43
N ALA A 478 17.10 -3.82 15.80
CA ALA A 478 16.81 -2.54 16.42
C ALA A 478 15.98 -2.69 17.72
N LEU A 479 14.90 -3.46 17.65
CA LEU A 479 14.06 -3.74 18.82
C LEU A 479 14.80 -4.49 19.92
N TYR A 480 15.68 -5.42 19.57
CA TYR A 480 16.52 -6.15 20.53
C TYR A 480 17.48 -5.21 21.27
N ILE A 481 18.16 -4.31 20.53
CA ILE A 481 19.05 -3.31 21.14
C ILE A 481 18.27 -2.41 22.09
N VAL A 482 17.16 -1.83 21.63
CA VAL A 482 16.34 -0.92 22.45
C VAL A 482 15.88 -1.62 23.72
N ARG A 483 15.37 -2.87 23.63
CA ARG A 483 14.90 -3.61 24.82
C ARG A 483 16.05 -3.94 25.78
N LYS A 484 17.15 -4.50 25.27
CA LYS A 484 18.27 -4.94 26.11
C LYS A 484 18.91 -3.83 26.93
N TYR A 485 18.97 -2.61 26.37
CA TYR A 485 19.63 -1.48 27.04
C TYR A 485 18.66 -0.56 27.78
N ARG A 486 17.36 -0.63 27.51
CA ARG A 486 16.33 0.10 28.26
C ARG A 486 16.19 -0.43 29.70
N GLU A 487 16.25 -1.74 29.89
CA GLU A 487 16.14 -2.40 31.19
C GLU A 487 17.27 -2.08 32.19
N GLN A 488 18.35 -1.40 31.74
CA GLN A 488 19.47 -0.99 32.60
C GLN A 488 19.23 0.35 33.33
N TYR A 489 18.17 1.06 32.98
CA TYR A 489 17.88 2.40 33.53
C TYR A 489 16.52 2.50 34.22
N GLU A 490 15.73 1.43 34.28
CA GLU A 490 14.60 1.23 35.16
C GLU A 490 15.04 0.50 36.44
#